data_e14950bbb8e77f78d49f30478d01ab92
#
_entry.id   e14950bbb8e77f78d49f30478d01ab92
#
_cell.length_a   1.000
_cell.length_b   1.000
_cell.length_c   1.000
_cell.angle_alpha   90.00
_cell.angle_beta   90.00
_cell.angle_gamma   90.00
#
_symmetry.space_group_name_H-M   'P 1'
#
loop_
_entity.id
_entity.type
_entity.pdbx_description
1 polymer ?
#
loop_
_entity_poly.entity_id
_entity_poly.type
_entity_poly.pdbx_seq_one_letter_code
_entity_poly.pdbx_strand_id
1 'polypeptide(L)'
;IIWMLANLDRHLLLTTSNRSEGDVGYTTMDGDTSGSISPIAAVDKYFILKWLIYAEKELKIHGLSQVNKLQPTAELRPQDKHQTDEEDLMPYKVLVEIEREAIRNKKSPTEVYHILSDHYAQGDLKQWIHKFFRLWAINQWKRERIAPSFHVDDFNVDPRTWCRFPILSSGFSEELAELSQL
;
A
#
# COMPACT_ATOMS: atom_id res chain seq x y z
N ILE A 1 20.83 -2.70 11.68
CA ILE A 1 21.23 -2.22 13.03
C ILE A 1 20.07 -2.42 14.02
N ILE A 2 18.87 -1.87 13.78
CA ILE A 2 17.72 -1.93 14.71
C ILE A 2 17.31 -3.38 15.01
N TRP A 3 17.28 -4.24 13.98
CA TRP A 3 16.99 -5.66 14.14
C TRP A 3 17.99 -6.38 15.05
N MET A 4 19.27 -6.03 14.91
CA MET A 4 20.33 -6.55 15.80
C MET A 4 20.14 -6.08 17.24
N LEU A 5 19.85 -4.79 17.46
CA LEU A 5 19.61 -4.23 18.80
C LEU A 5 18.38 -4.89 19.45
N ALA A 6 17.29 -5.05 18.69
CA ALA A 6 16.10 -5.72 19.20
C ALA A 6 16.41 -7.15 19.68
N ASN A 7 17.23 -7.89 18.92
CA ASN A 7 17.64 -9.24 19.32
C ASN A 7 18.54 -9.24 20.57
N LEU A 8 19.50 -8.31 20.65
CA LEU A 8 20.40 -8.19 21.82
C LEU A 8 19.61 -7.87 23.08
N ASP A 9 18.67 -6.96 22.99
CA ASP A 9 17.87 -6.47 24.11
C ASP A 9 16.60 -7.31 24.37
N ARG A 10 16.37 -8.37 23.59
CA ARG A 10 15.18 -9.24 23.65
C ARG A 10 13.88 -8.47 23.47
N HIS A 11 13.87 -7.52 22.55
CA HIS A 11 12.72 -6.73 22.17
C HIS A 11 12.07 -7.25 20.88
N LEU A 12 10.78 -6.96 20.71
CA LEU A 12 10.10 -7.13 19.43
C LEU A 12 10.35 -5.88 18.56
N LEU A 13 10.80 -6.10 17.33
CA LEU A 13 10.88 -5.03 16.34
C LEU A 13 9.51 -4.85 15.67
N LEU A 14 8.90 -3.69 15.87
CA LEU A 14 7.68 -3.32 15.15
C LEU A 14 8.06 -2.68 13.82
N THR A 15 7.39 -3.10 12.75
CA THR A 15 7.44 -2.40 11.46
C THR A 15 6.18 -1.57 11.27
N THR A 16 6.28 -0.48 10.52
CA THR A 16 5.20 0.50 10.34
C THR A 16 4.58 0.45 8.95
N SER A 17 4.91 -0.56 8.15
CA SER A 17 4.29 -0.76 6.83
C SER A 17 2.78 -0.89 6.95
N ASN A 18 2.07 -0.22 6.06
CA ASN A 18 0.62 -0.26 5.96
C ASN A 18 0.17 -1.10 4.74
N ARG A 19 -1.14 -1.34 4.61
CA ARG A 19 -1.70 -2.18 3.55
C ARG A 19 -1.43 -1.61 2.16
N SER A 20 -1.62 -0.31 1.96
CA SER A 20 -1.41 0.33 0.65
C SER A 20 0.04 0.21 0.17
N GLU A 21 1.02 0.29 1.08
CA GLU A 21 2.43 0.02 0.76
C GLU A 21 2.65 -1.46 0.43
N GLY A 22 1.99 -2.35 1.16
CA GLY A 22 2.04 -3.80 0.91
C GLY A 22 1.46 -4.18 -0.46
N ASP A 23 0.34 -3.58 -0.87
CA ASP A 23 -0.33 -3.87 -2.14
C ASP A 23 0.61 -3.68 -3.32
N VAL A 24 1.14 -2.49 -3.43
CA VAL A 24 2.00 -2.10 -4.57
C VAL A 24 3.47 -2.40 -4.34
N GLY A 25 3.84 -2.93 -3.15
CA GLY A 25 5.23 -3.21 -2.78
C GLY A 25 6.08 -1.95 -2.68
N TYR A 26 5.49 -0.83 -2.29
CA TYR A 26 6.19 0.42 -2.06
C TYR A 26 6.88 0.38 -0.69
N THR A 27 7.83 -0.54 -0.57
CA THR A 27 8.57 -0.87 0.65
C THR A 27 10.02 -1.16 0.30
N THR A 28 10.93 -0.73 1.18
CA THR A 28 12.35 -1.08 1.06
C THR A 28 12.57 -2.49 1.59
N MET A 29 13.16 -3.34 0.76
CA MET A 29 13.48 -4.72 1.14
C MET A 29 14.52 -4.76 2.24
N ASP A 30 14.27 -5.59 3.27
CA ASP A 30 15.10 -5.71 4.48
C ASP A 30 15.24 -4.38 5.29
N GLY A 31 14.48 -3.35 4.90
CA GLY A 31 14.18 -2.15 5.67
C GLY A 31 12.76 -2.24 6.21
N ASP A 32 11.80 -1.69 5.46
CA ASP A 32 10.37 -1.68 5.84
C ASP A 32 9.76 -3.08 5.98
N THR A 33 10.30 -4.06 5.26
CA THR A 33 9.86 -5.46 5.36
C THR A 33 10.42 -6.18 6.59
N SER A 34 11.42 -5.58 7.28
CA SER A 34 12.04 -6.18 8.47
C SER A 34 11.22 -5.90 9.73
N GLY A 35 10.93 -6.95 10.48
CA GLY A 35 10.27 -6.81 11.77
C GLY A 35 9.74 -8.13 12.31
N SER A 36 9.41 -8.13 13.60
CA SER A 36 8.77 -9.28 14.26
C SER A 36 7.27 -9.28 14.03
N ILE A 37 6.68 -8.07 13.96
CA ILE A 37 5.24 -7.87 13.74
C ILE A 37 5.00 -6.51 13.07
N SER A 38 3.99 -6.44 12.22
CA SER A 38 3.53 -5.24 11.54
C SER A 38 2.10 -4.88 11.99
N PRO A 39 1.94 -4.05 13.02
CA PRO A 39 0.63 -3.81 13.65
C PRO A 39 -0.42 -3.21 12.73
N ILE A 40 0.02 -2.41 11.75
CA ILE A 40 -0.87 -1.64 10.86
C ILE A 40 -0.85 -2.12 9.39
N ALA A 41 -0.20 -3.27 9.09
CA ALA A 41 -0.13 -3.77 7.71
C ALA A 41 -1.49 -4.21 7.13
N ALA A 42 -2.53 -4.33 7.95
CA ALA A 42 -3.90 -4.56 7.49
C ALA A 42 -4.71 -3.27 7.32
N VAL A 43 -4.13 -2.09 7.59
CA VAL A 43 -4.80 -0.79 7.52
C VAL A 43 -4.29 0.00 6.33
N ASP A 44 -5.19 0.52 5.50
CA ASP A 44 -4.80 1.33 4.35
C ASP A 44 -4.33 2.74 4.75
N LYS A 45 -3.49 3.33 3.89
CA LYS A 45 -2.89 4.65 4.14
C LYS A 45 -3.93 5.77 4.18
N TYR A 46 -4.97 5.70 3.35
CA TYR A 46 -6.04 6.70 3.32
C TYR A 46 -6.80 6.75 4.65
N PHE A 47 -7.11 5.58 5.22
CA PHE A 47 -7.71 5.48 6.55
C PHE A 47 -6.76 6.02 7.63
N ILE A 48 -5.47 5.64 7.60
CA ILE A 48 -4.47 6.11 8.57
C ILE A 48 -4.42 7.63 8.60
N LEU A 49 -4.35 8.29 7.45
CA LEU A 49 -4.31 9.76 7.39
C LEU A 49 -5.56 10.39 7.99
N LYS A 50 -6.74 9.86 7.71
CA LYS A 50 -8.00 10.32 8.32
C LYS A 50 -8.03 10.08 9.83
N TRP A 51 -7.55 8.91 10.26
CA TRP A 51 -7.51 8.57 11.67
C TRP A 51 -6.57 9.49 12.45
N LEU A 52 -5.42 9.85 11.88
CA LEU A 52 -4.48 10.79 12.53
C LEU A 52 -5.13 12.18 12.74
N ILE A 53 -5.89 12.67 11.76
CA ILE A 53 -6.65 13.93 11.88
C ILE A 53 -7.72 13.81 12.99
N TYR A 54 -8.45 12.69 13.01
CA TYR A 54 -9.44 12.41 14.06
C TYR A 54 -8.78 12.35 15.44
N ALA A 55 -7.66 11.64 15.57
CA ALA A 55 -6.94 11.50 16.83
C ALA A 55 -6.42 12.85 17.36
N GLU A 56 -5.96 13.74 16.48
CA GLU A 56 -5.58 15.10 16.86
C GLU A 56 -6.79 15.89 17.41
N LYS A 57 -7.89 15.89 16.67
CA LYS A 57 -9.04 16.74 16.95
C LYS A 57 -9.92 16.22 18.08
N GLU A 58 -10.30 14.94 18.01
CA GLU A 58 -11.29 14.34 18.91
C GLU A 58 -10.64 13.69 20.14
N LEU A 59 -9.50 12.99 19.96
CA LEU A 59 -8.77 12.38 21.07
C LEU A 59 -7.78 13.34 21.73
N LYS A 60 -7.67 14.58 21.22
CA LYS A 60 -6.83 15.65 21.76
C LYS A 60 -5.32 15.28 21.81
N ILE A 61 -4.86 14.48 20.87
CA ILE A 61 -3.44 14.13 20.77
C ILE A 61 -2.71 15.23 19.99
N HIS A 62 -2.49 16.37 20.65
CA HIS A 62 -2.00 17.60 20.01
C HIS A 62 -0.63 17.47 19.37
N GLY A 63 0.21 16.49 19.77
CA GLY A 63 1.48 16.20 19.13
C GLY A 63 1.37 15.81 17.65
N LEU A 64 0.19 15.34 17.22
CA LEU A 64 -0.07 14.96 15.82
C LEU A 64 -0.22 16.17 14.89
N SER A 65 -0.40 17.38 15.42
CA SER A 65 -0.59 18.59 14.59
C SER A 65 0.55 18.87 13.61
N GLN A 66 1.77 18.50 13.96
CA GLN A 66 2.92 18.63 13.04
C GLN A 66 2.98 17.47 12.04
N VAL A 67 2.66 16.27 12.50
CA VAL A 67 2.61 15.07 11.63
C VAL A 67 1.56 15.24 10.53
N ASN A 68 0.39 15.74 10.88
CA ASN A 68 -0.73 15.94 9.94
C ASN A 68 -0.47 17.04 8.87
N LYS A 69 0.61 17.83 9.02
CA LYS A 69 1.05 18.81 8.01
C LYS A 69 2.05 18.23 7.01
N LEU A 70 2.63 17.07 7.34
CA LEU A 70 3.63 16.43 6.47
C LEU A 70 2.92 15.63 5.38
N GLN A 71 3.46 15.70 4.18
CA GLN A 71 3.06 14.79 3.10
C GLN A 71 3.85 13.49 3.21
N PRO A 72 3.20 12.34 3.06
CA PRO A 72 3.90 11.06 3.01
C PRO A 72 4.94 11.02 1.90
N THR A 73 6.14 10.59 2.25
CA THR A 73 7.27 10.46 1.32
C THR A 73 8.19 9.33 1.74
N ALA A 74 8.75 8.61 0.78
CA ALA A 74 9.75 7.57 1.02
C ALA A 74 11.15 8.13 1.35
N GLU A 75 11.38 9.44 1.18
CA GLU A 75 12.66 10.13 1.44
C GLU A 75 13.88 9.47 0.77
N LEU A 76 13.67 8.82 -0.39
CA LEU A 76 14.72 8.10 -1.12
C LEU A 76 15.46 8.97 -2.13
N ARG A 77 14.99 10.19 -2.37
CA ARG A 77 15.61 11.18 -3.28
C ARG A 77 16.20 12.35 -2.52
N PRO A 78 17.18 13.07 -3.09
CA PRO A 78 17.66 14.32 -2.52
C PRO A 78 16.51 15.30 -2.27
N GLN A 79 16.61 16.08 -1.18
CA GLN A 79 15.53 16.99 -0.73
C GLN A 79 15.12 18.07 -1.74
N ASP A 80 16.01 18.42 -2.67
CA ASP A 80 15.74 19.35 -3.79
C ASP A 80 14.80 18.77 -4.85
N LYS A 81 14.63 17.45 -4.87
CA LYS A 81 13.67 16.75 -5.72
C LYS A 81 12.48 16.34 -4.87
N HIS A 82 11.54 17.25 -4.69
CA HIS A 82 10.31 16.96 -3.99
C HIS A 82 9.75 15.59 -4.44
N GLN A 83 9.58 14.70 -3.48
CA GLN A 83 9.02 13.36 -3.70
C GLN A 83 7.84 13.18 -2.78
N THR A 84 6.70 12.80 -3.33
CA THR A 84 5.56 12.35 -2.54
C THR A 84 5.15 10.95 -3.00
N ASP A 85 4.63 10.16 -2.08
CA ASP A 85 4.16 8.80 -2.41
C ASP A 85 3.05 8.84 -3.45
N GLU A 86 2.15 9.82 -3.39
CA GLU A 86 1.05 9.95 -4.35
C GLU A 86 1.52 10.33 -5.75
N GLU A 87 2.60 11.11 -5.90
CA GLU A 87 3.22 11.38 -7.21
C GLU A 87 3.90 10.13 -7.77
N ASP A 88 4.56 9.36 -6.91
CA ASP A 88 5.21 8.12 -7.33
C ASP A 88 4.20 7.02 -7.64
N LEU A 89 3.05 7.00 -6.99
CA LEU A 89 2.03 5.97 -7.11
C LEU A 89 0.75 6.49 -7.79
N MET A 90 -0.16 6.96 -6.99
CA MET A 90 -1.46 7.54 -7.33
C MET A 90 -2.10 8.10 -6.05
N PRO A 91 -3.17 8.92 -6.14
CA PRO A 91 -3.89 9.37 -4.95
C PRO A 91 -4.34 8.19 -4.08
N TYR A 92 -4.08 8.26 -2.78
CA TYR A 92 -4.39 7.14 -1.87
C TYR A 92 -5.86 6.71 -1.88
N LYS A 93 -6.78 7.65 -2.08
CA LYS A 93 -8.20 7.33 -2.23
C LYS A 93 -8.42 6.40 -3.42
N VAL A 94 -7.81 6.69 -4.56
CA VAL A 94 -7.93 5.89 -5.78
C VAL A 94 -7.29 4.52 -5.58
N LEU A 95 -6.10 4.48 -4.95
CA LEU A 95 -5.40 3.24 -4.66
C LEU A 95 -6.29 2.28 -3.86
N VAL A 96 -6.94 2.77 -2.80
CA VAL A 96 -7.82 1.95 -1.95
C VAL A 96 -9.07 1.48 -2.69
N GLU A 97 -9.62 2.28 -3.59
CA GLU A 97 -10.77 1.88 -4.40
C GLU A 97 -10.38 0.81 -5.42
N ILE A 98 -9.24 0.96 -6.10
CA ILE A 98 -8.70 -0.08 -7.01
C ILE A 98 -8.37 -1.35 -6.24
N GLU A 99 -7.68 -1.24 -5.10
CA GLU A 99 -7.34 -2.34 -4.20
C GLU A 99 -8.59 -3.16 -3.83
N ARG A 100 -9.65 -2.50 -3.42
CA ARG A 100 -10.91 -3.14 -3.03
C ARG A 100 -11.48 -3.97 -4.19
N GLU A 101 -11.56 -3.38 -5.36
CA GLU A 101 -12.14 -4.08 -6.52
C GLU A 101 -11.22 -5.19 -7.03
N ALA A 102 -9.92 -4.92 -7.16
CA ALA A 102 -8.95 -5.87 -7.71
C ALA A 102 -8.68 -7.04 -6.77
N ILE A 103 -8.44 -6.78 -5.48
CA ILE A 103 -7.96 -7.81 -4.55
C ILE A 103 -9.13 -8.43 -3.78
N ARG A 104 -9.97 -7.62 -3.13
CA ARG A 104 -11.09 -8.12 -2.34
C ARG A 104 -12.18 -8.71 -3.23
N ASN A 105 -12.61 -7.95 -4.25
CA ASN A 105 -13.70 -8.33 -5.15
C ASN A 105 -13.22 -9.15 -6.36
N LYS A 106 -11.89 -9.34 -6.51
CA LYS A 106 -11.25 -10.16 -7.55
C LYS A 106 -11.62 -9.77 -8.98
N LYS A 107 -11.75 -8.46 -9.21
CA LYS A 107 -12.08 -7.89 -10.49
C LYS A 107 -10.86 -7.76 -11.39
N SER A 108 -11.03 -7.99 -12.68
CA SER A 108 -10.02 -7.75 -13.71
C SER A 108 -9.75 -6.26 -13.92
N PRO A 109 -8.65 -5.86 -14.55
CA PRO A 109 -8.37 -4.45 -14.86
C PRO A 109 -9.51 -3.74 -15.61
N THR A 110 -10.13 -4.40 -16.58
CA THR A 110 -11.24 -3.85 -17.36
C THR A 110 -12.51 -3.71 -16.53
N GLU A 111 -12.83 -4.69 -15.67
CA GLU A 111 -13.97 -4.60 -14.75
C GLU A 111 -13.76 -3.46 -13.73
N VAL A 112 -12.55 -3.30 -13.16
CA VAL A 112 -12.23 -2.19 -12.24
C VAL A 112 -12.41 -0.86 -12.95
N TYR A 113 -11.97 -0.75 -14.22
CA TYR A 113 -12.16 0.46 -15.01
C TYR A 113 -13.64 0.80 -15.18
N HIS A 114 -14.47 -0.16 -15.56
CA HIS A 114 -15.91 0.08 -15.73
C HIS A 114 -16.61 0.50 -14.42
N ILE A 115 -16.19 -0.07 -13.29
CA ILE A 115 -16.76 0.28 -11.97
C ILE A 115 -16.41 1.71 -11.57
N LEU A 116 -15.19 2.16 -11.86
CA LEU A 116 -14.67 3.44 -11.38
C LEU A 116 -14.75 4.58 -12.42
N SER A 117 -15.08 4.29 -13.68
CA SER A 117 -15.03 5.26 -14.80
C SER A 117 -15.94 6.48 -14.63
N ASP A 118 -17.03 6.36 -13.86
CA ASP A 118 -17.93 7.47 -13.60
C ASP A 118 -17.40 8.46 -12.58
N HIS A 119 -16.34 8.10 -11.86
CA HIS A 119 -15.80 8.88 -10.74
C HIS A 119 -14.48 9.59 -11.07
N TYR A 120 -13.79 9.18 -12.14
CA TYR A 120 -12.44 9.65 -12.48
C TYR A 120 -12.29 9.92 -13.97
N ALA A 121 -11.36 10.83 -14.31
CA ALA A 121 -10.97 11.07 -15.69
C ALA A 121 -10.39 9.78 -16.31
N GLN A 122 -10.88 9.41 -17.48
CA GLN A 122 -10.59 8.10 -18.10
C GLN A 122 -9.09 7.83 -18.28
N GLY A 123 -8.34 8.84 -18.75
CA GLY A 123 -6.91 8.70 -19.00
C GLY A 123 -6.11 8.43 -17.72
N ASP A 124 -6.41 9.17 -16.66
CA ASP A 124 -5.75 9.00 -15.36
C ASP A 124 -6.11 7.64 -14.74
N LEU A 125 -7.40 7.28 -14.76
CA LEU A 125 -7.87 6.02 -14.21
C LEU A 125 -7.21 4.81 -14.87
N LYS A 126 -7.09 4.78 -16.19
CA LYS A 126 -6.40 3.71 -16.91
C LYS A 126 -4.93 3.60 -16.49
N GLN A 127 -4.24 4.73 -16.34
CA GLN A 127 -2.85 4.75 -15.90
C GLN A 127 -2.70 4.20 -14.47
N TRP A 128 -3.59 4.58 -13.55
CA TRP A 128 -3.57 4.10 -12.17
C TRP A 128 -3.86 2.61 -12.07
N ILE A 129 -4.87 2.12 -12.78
CA ILE A 129 -5.20 0.69 -12.83
C ILE A 129 -4.02 -0.09 -13.40
N HIS A 130 -3.45 0.37 -14.53
CA HIS A 130 -2.28 -0.27 -15.13
C HIS A 130 -1.12 -0.33 -14.13
N LYS A 131 -0.81 0.79 -13.46
CA LYS A 131 0.26 0.86 -12.46
C LYS A 131 0.00 -0.08 -11.29
N PHE A 132 -1.23 -0.10 -10.75
CA PHE A 132 -1.61 -0.95 -9.64
C PHE A 132 -1.41 -2.44 -9.96
N PHE A 133 -2.02 -2.94 -11.01
CA PHE A 133 -1.96 -4.35 -11.37
C PHE A 133 -0.53 -4.80 -11.70
N ARG A 134 0.23 -3.95 -12.38
CA ARG A 134 1.63 -4.21 -12.66
C ARG A 134 2.45 -4.32 -11.36
N LEU A 135 2.32 -3.36 -10.45
CA LEU A 135 3.05 -3.35 -9.18
C LEU A 135 2.60 -4.50 -8.27
N TRP A 136 1.30 -4.78 -8.22
CA TRP A 136 0.76 -5.93 -7.51
C TRP A 136 1.43 -7.23 -7.96
N ALA A 137 1.47 -7.48 -9.26
CA ALA A 137 2.03 -8.71 -9.81
C ALA A 137 3.53 -8.87 -9.53
N ILE A 138 4.34 -7.83 -9.79
CA ILE A 138 5.80 -7.94 -9.70
C ILE A 138 6.34 -7.89 -8.27
N ASN A 139 5.54 -7.46 -7.28
CA ASN A 139 5.99 -7.26 -5.91
C ASN A 139 5.50 -8.32 -4.90
N GLN A 140 4.99 -9.45 -5.37
CA GLN A 140 4.61 -10.54 -4.47
C GLN A 140 5.76 -11.01 -3.57
N TRP A 141 6.97 -11.08 -4.11
CA TRP A 141 8.15 -11.47 -3.35
C TRP A 141 8.45 -10.53 -2.16
N LYS A 142 8.06 -9.26 -2.23
CA LYS A 142 8.14 -8.32 -1.10
C LYS A 142 7.07 -8.63 -0.05
N ARG A 143 5.82 -8.90 -0.48
CA ARG A 143 4.74 -9.27 0.44
C ARG A 143 5.04 -10.54 1.23
N GLU A 144 5.70 -11.52 0.63
CA GLU A 144 6.15 -12.74 1.32
C GLU A 144 7.17 -12.46 2.45
N ARG A 145 7.78 -11.28 2.45
CA ARG A 145 8.82 -10.87 3.41
C ARG A 145 8.31 -9.91 4.50
N ILE A 146 7.14 -9.31 4.32
CA ILE A 146 6.54 -8.42 5.33
C ILE A 146 6.25 -9.22 6.60
N ALA A 147 6.53 -8.59 7.77
CA ALA A 147 6.28 -9.18 9.07
C ALA A 147 4.78 -9.52 9.26
N PRO A 148 4.44 -10.54 10.07
CA PRO A 148 3.05 -10.89 10.36
C PRO A 148 2.23 -9.70 10.84
N SER A 149 0.98 -9.62 10.42
CA SER A 149 0.05 -8.55 10.77
C SER A 149 -1.21 -9.06 11.45
N PHE A 150 -1.96 -8.14 12.05
CA PHE A 150 -3.29 -8.42 12.55
C PHE A 150 -4.32 -8.29 11.41
N HIS A 151 -5.38 -9.09 11.47
CA HIS A 151 -6.60 -8.84 10.70
C HIS A 151 -7.48 -7.88 11.48
N VAL A 152 -7.78 -6.72 10.90
CA VAL A 152 -8.62 -5.68 11.51
C VAL A 152 -10.00 -5.57 10.85
N ASP A 153 -10.13 -6.15 9.66
CA ASP A 153 -11.37 -6.26 8.89
C ASP A 153 -11.41 -7.58 8.10
N ASP A 154 -12.30 -7.71 7.14
CA ASP A 154 -12.44 -8.87 6.26
C ASP A 154 -11.45 -8.89 5.08
N PHE A 155 -10.41 -8.07 5.12
CA PHE A 155 -9.49 -7.84 4.02
C PHE A 155 -8.07 -7.52 4.47
N ASN A 156 -7.08 -8.24 3.95
CA ASN A 156 -5.68 -7.88 4.01
C ASN A 156 -4.90 -8.52 2.85
N VAL A 157 -3.60 -8.25 2.76
CA VAL A 157 -2.73 -8.75 1.68
C VAL A 157 -1.60 -9.65 2.17
N ASP A 158 -1.69 -10.11 3.42
CA ASP A 158 -0.73 -11.08 3.97
C ASP A 158 -0.89 -12.43 3.26
N PRO A 159 0.10 -12.90 2.50
CA PRO A 159 0.00 -14.14 1.73
C PRO A 159 -0.13 -15.39 2.60
N ARG A 160 0.20 -15.30 3.90
CA ARG A 160 0.08 -16.43 4.85
C ARG A 160 -1.36 -16.66 5.30
N THR A 161 -2.19 -15.64 5.26
CA THR A 161 -3.50 -15.66 5.89
C THR A 161 -4.66 -15.28 4.97
N TRP A 162 -4.41 -14.53 3.89
CA TRP A 162 -5.48 -14.02 3.03
C TRP A 162 -5.25 -14.26 1.55
N CYS A 163 -4.36 -13.48 0.93
CA CYS A 163 -4.24 -13.44 -0.53
C CYS A 163 -2.83 -13.82 -0.97
N ARG A 164 -2.66 -15.04 -1.48
CA ARG A 164 -1.40 -15.49 -2.04
C ARG A 164 -1.44 -15.43 -3.56
N PHE A 165 -0.60 -14.55 -4.12
CA PHE A 165 -0.38 -14.43 -5.56
C PHE A 165 0.93 -15.12 -5.94
N PRO A 166 1.08 -15.70 -7.14
CA PRO A 166 2.33 -16.34 -7.56
C PRO A 166 3.50 -15.35 -7.58
N ILE A 167 4.63 -15.73 -6.98
CA ILE A 167 5.85 -14.90 -6.96
C ILE A 167 6.39 -14.69 -8.37
N LEU A 168 6.41 -15.76 -9.17
CA LEU A 168 6.78 -15.73 -10.58
C LEU A 168 5.51 -15.79 -11.41
N SER A 169 5.04 -14.64 -11.82
CA SER A 169 3.83 -14.49 -12.63
C SER A 169 4.16 -13.67 -13.87
N SER A 170 3.49 -13.98 -14.99
CA SER A 170 3.49 -13.12 -16.18
C SER A 170 2.76 -11.80 -15.94
N GLY A 171 2.07 -11.68 -14.81
CA GLY A 171 1.26 -10.51 -14.46
C GLY A 171 -0.08 -10.51 -15.19
N PHE A 172 -0.53 -9.32 -15.54
CA PHE A 172 -1.83 -9.05 -16.16
C PHE A 172 -1.63 -8.45 -17.55
N SER A 173 -0.66 -8.92 -18.33
CA SER A 173 -0.26 -8.28 -19.58
C SER A 173 -1.38 -8.26 -20.63
N GLU A 174 -2.16 -9.32 -20.72
CA GLU A 174 -3.27 -9.43 -21.67
C GLU A 174 -4.43 -8.51 -21.26
N GLU A 175 -4.85 -8.58 -20.01
CA GLU A 175 -5.93 -7.76 -19.45
C GLU A 175 -5.56 -6.25 -19.46
N LEU A 176 -4.31 -5.91 -19.27
CA LEU A 176 -3.82 -4.53 -19.36
C LEU A 176 -3.75 -4.04 -20.82
N ALA A 177 -3.48 -4.93 -21.78
CA ALA A 177 -3.58 -4.61 -23.19
C ALA A 177 -5.04 -4.35 -23.60
N GLU A 178 -5.98 -5.14 -23.12
CA GLU A 178 -7.43 -4.92 -23.33
C GLU A 178 -7.87 -3.57 -22.74
N LEU A 179 -7.48 -3.26 -21.50
CA LEU A 179 -7.77 -1.98 -20.86
C LEU A 179 -7.29 -0.78 -21.69
N SER A 180 -6.17 -0.93 -22.37
CA SER A 180 -5.58 0.14 -23.18
C SER A 180 -6.39 0.43 -24.45
N GLN A 181 -7.23 -0.50 -24.89
CA GLN A 181 -8.08 -0.38 -26.09
C GLN A 181 -9.45 0.25 -25.81
N LEU A 182 -9.87 0.32 -24.55
CA LEU A 182 -11.10 0.99 -24.13
C LEU A 182 -10.97 2.52 -24.24
#